data_ee4ce2a051b53b59d8c86ec055cbdc2d
#
_entry.id   ee4ce2a051b53b59d8c86ec055cbdc2d
#
_cell.length_a   1.000
_cell.length_b   1.000
_cell.length_c   1.000
_cell.angle_alpha   90.00
_cell.angle_beta   90.00
_cell.angle_gamma   90.00
#
_symmetry.space_group_name_H-M   'P 1'
#
loop_
_entity.id
_entity.type
_entity.pdbx_description
1 polymer ?
#
loop_
_entity_poly.entity_id
_entity_poly.type
_entity_poly.pdbx_seq_one_letter_code
_entity_poly.pdbx_strand_id
1 'polypeptide(L)'
;MTESREHDLANLDLSPTEMRAMGEAVLARVVAHLAGLPDAPSCGDFRGIEALCRSMRESVPEQGTALDALLAPLFDEWIPRSFTAPGPGYLAYIPGGGIYPAALADFIADTTNRYTGIWQAAPALVQLEANALDWLRDWMQFPAETRGLFTTGGSMAMFNAIACAREKLLGDDIRAGTMYVSSQSHHCIAKAARLAGIAHDRVRIIDVDHQFRLRVDELEGFVAADRAAGLEPFMVFSTAGTTNTGAVDPIDAVADLAARERLWHHVDGAYGGFFHMLPELRPSLAGLPRADSITLDPHKGLFLPYGTGALLVRDGEALRALHSSTAGYLPDNQSEFYDPAQYGPDLSRGFPGLRVWLTLKFFGAERYRAALAEKRALAVWAAERVAQIPGIVMDAAPQLSLFAFHLADPALSTREAEDVATRALMERVTRRGQLMLTGATVGERFL
;
A
#
# COMPACT_ATOMS: atom_id res chain seq x y z
N MET A 1 -29.63 -41.85 25.91
CA MET A 1 -29.28 -40.94 27.00
C MET A 1 -28.53 -39.76 26.36
N THR A 2 -29.28 -38.73 25.99
CA THR A 2 -28.79 -37.47 25.52
C THR A 2 -28.52 -36.59 26.72
N GLU A 3 -27.26 -36.55 27.18
CA GLU A 3 -26.82 -35.55 28.10
C GLU A 3 -26.91 -34.19 27.37
N SER A 4 -27.90 -33.39 27.80
CA SER A 4 -27.89 -31.98 27.49
C SER A 4 -26.62 -31.38 28.12
N ARG A 5 -25.61 -31.07 27.33
CA ARG A 5 -24.55 -30.15 27.76
C ARG A 5 -25.25 -28.84 28.09
N GLU A 6 -25.48 -28.56 29.40
CA GLU A 6 -25.60 -27.17 29.84
C GLU A 6 -24.39 -26.45 29.23
N HIS A 7 -24.65 -25.45 28.41
CA HIS A 7 -23.59 -24.63 27.85
C HIS A 7 -22.84 -24.02 29.03
N ASP A 8 -21.65 -24.56 29.30
CA ASP A 8 -20.72 -23.89 30.18
C ASP A 8 -20.42 -22.52 29.59
N LEU A 9 -21.00 -21.47 30.18
CA LEU A 9 -20.86 -20.07 29.70
C LEU A 9 -19.42 -19.61 29.63
N ALA A 10 -18.48 -20.33 30.28
CA ALA A 10 -17.05 -20.05 30.23
C ALA A 10 -16.34 -20.72 29.04
N ASN A 11 -16.99 -21.66 28.34
CA ASN A 11 -16.41 -22.41 27.27
C ASN A 11 -16.70 -21.76 25.91
N LEU A 12 -15.65 -21.23 25.25
CA LEU A 12 -15.72 -20.66 23.92
C LEU A 12 -15.26 -21.65 22.82
N ASP A 13 -14.90 -22.88 23.17
CA ASP A 13 -14.43 -23.89 22.23
C ASP A 13 -15.60 -24.50 21.44
N LEU A 14 -15.41 -24.64 20.14
CA LEU A 14 -16.35 -25.27 19.23
C LEU A 14 -15.94 -26.71 18.94
N SER A 15 -16.91 -27.59 18.74
CA SER A 15 -16.64 -28.96 18.26
C SER A 15 -16.18 -28.93 16.80
N PRO A 16 -15.42 -29.96 16.34
CA PRO A 16 -15.03 -30.09 14.94
C PRO A 16 -16.22 -30.08 13.95
N THR A 17 -17.39 -30.55 14.36
CA THR A 17 -18.62 -30.53 13.56
C THR A 17 -19.17 -29.12 13.41
N GLU A 18 -19.21 -28.34 14.49
CA GLU A 18 -19.61 -26.92 14.47
C GLU A 18 -18.64 -26.10 13.64
N MET A 19 -17.32 -26.24 13.85
CA MET A 19 -16.28 -25.55 13.05
C MET A 19 -16.49 -25.82 11.56
N ARG A 20 -16.75 -27.07 11.16
CA ARG A 20 -16.97 -27.43 9.77
C ARG A 20 -18.25 -26.77 9.22
N ALA A 21 -19.35 -26.85 9.93
CA ALA A 21 -20.61 -26.25 9.50
C ALA A 21 -20.48 -24.73 9.32
N MET A 22 -19.83 -24.05 10.26
CA MET A 22 -19.57 -22.60 10.16
C MET A 22 -18.67 -22.28 8.95
N GLY A 23 -17.59 -23.06 8.76
CA GLY A 23 -16.69 -22.88 7.62
C GLY A 23 -17.39 -23.06 6.27
N GLU A 24 -18.25 -24.07 6.14
CA GLU A 24 -19.04 -24.33 4.94
C GLU A 24 -20.06 -23.21 4.66
N ALA A 25 -20.72 -22.70 5.68
CA ALA A 25 -21.67 -21.57 5.55
C ALA A 25 -20.96 -20.29 5.08
N VAL A 26 -19.82 -19.94 5.67
CA VAL A 26 -19.02 -18.76 5.26
C VAL A 26 -18.46 -18.97 3.85
N LEU A 27 -17.89 -20.13 3.55
CA LEU A 27 -17.31 -20.43 2.24
C LEU A 27 -18.35 -20.31 1.12
N ALA A 28 -19.57 -20.80 1.34
CA ALA A 28 -20.65 -20.69 0.36
C ALA A 28 -20.96 -19.21 0.03
N ARG A 29 -21.04 -18.34 1.04
CA ARG A 29 -21.25 -16.90 0.85
C ARG A 29 -20.08 -16.23 0.13
N VAL A 30 -18.84 -16.53 0.53
CA VAL A 30 -17.63 -15.97 -0.08
C VAL A 30 -17.53 -16.36 -1.57
N VAL A 31 -17.73 -17.63 -1.89
CA VAL A 31 -17.67 -18.12 -3.29
C VAL A 31 -18.77 -17.48 -4.13
N ALA A 32 -20.01 -17.37 -3.62
CA ALA A 32 -21.09 -16.70 -4.32
C ALA A 32 -20.79 -15.21 -4.57
N HIS A 33 -20.25 -14.51 -3.55
CA HIS A 33 -19.81 -13.12 -3.69
C HIS A 33 -18.74 -12.94 -4.78
N LEU A 34 -17.68 -13.75 -4.74
CA LEU A 34 -16.59 -13.68 -5.73
C LEU A 34 -17.06 -14.01 -7.14
N ALA A 35 -17.95 -14.99 -7.29
CA ALA A 35 -18.54 -15.36 -8.59
C ALA A 35 -19.41 -14.24 -9.16
N GLY A 36 -20.03 -13.41 -8.33
CA GLY A 36 -20.85 -12.27 -8.74
C GLY A 36 -20.07 -11.00 -9.08
N LEU A 37 -18.78 -10.90 -8.74
CA LEU A 37 -17.98 -9.69 -8.94
C LEU A 37 -17.91 -9.19 -10.40
N PRO A 38 -17.84 -10.05 -11.44
CA PRO A 38 -17.81 -9.60 -12.84
C PRO A 38 -19.00 -8.72 -13.23
N ASP A 39 -20.17 -8.98 -12.65
CA ASP A 39 -21.44 -8.29 -12.95
C ASP A 39 -21.81 -7.25 -11.85
N ALA A 40 -21.02 -7.16 -10.80
CA ALA A 40 -21.27 -6.24 -9.71
C ALA A 40 -21.02 -4.78 -10.13
N PRO A 41 -21.83 -3.81 -9.64
CA PRO A 41 -21.56 -2.41 -9.87
C PRO A 41 -20.21 -2.01 -9.24
N SER A 42 -19.50 -1.08 -9.87
CA SER A 42 -18.18 -0.60 -9.40
C SER A 42 -18.23 0.08 -8.02
N CYS A 43 -19.43 0.50 -7.60
CA CYS A 43 -19.69 1.22 -6.36
C CYS A 43 -21.11 0.91 -5.90
N GLY A 44 -21.28 0.75 -4.59
CA GLY A 44 -22.58 0.49 -3.98
C GLY A 44 -23.53 1.70 -4.04
N ASP A 45 -24.80 1.45 -3.76
CA ASP A 45 -25.79 2.51 -3.61
C ASP A 45 -25.74 3.11 -2.20
N PHE A 46 -25.28 4.34 -2.10
CA PHE A 46 -25.17 5.07 -0.83
C PHE A 46 -26.44 5.85 -0.41
N ARG A 47 -27.54 5.73 -1.16
CA ARG A 47 -28.81 6.37 -0.76
C ARG A 47 -29.28 5.84 0.58
N GLY A 48 -29.51 6.73 1.55
CA GLY A 48 -29.92 6.37 2.91
C GLY A 48 -28.81 5.71 3.77
N ILE A 49 -27.55 5.69 3.32
CA ILE A 49 -26.44 5.04 4.04
C ILE A 49 -26.24 5.59 5.46
N GLU A 50 -26.43 6.90 5.66
CA GLU A 50 -26.30 7.49 7.00
C GLU A 50 -27.40 7.00 7.98
N ALA A 51 -28.62 6.79 7.47
CA ALA A 51 -29.69 6.23 8.28
C ALA A 51 -29.39 4.77 8.67
N LEU A 52 -28.91 3.96 7.73
CA LEU A 52 -28.43 2.61 7.98
C LEU A 52 -27.31 2.62 9.03
N CYS A 53 -26.27 3.44 8.84
CA CYS A 53 -25.16 3.52 9.81
C CYS A 53 -25.62 3.97 11.21
N ARG A 54 -26.63 4.81 11.29
CA ARG A 54 -27.24 5.18 12.59
C ARG A 54 -28.00 4.02 13.23
N SER A 55 -28.75 3.24 12.45
CA SER A 55 -29.51 2.07 12.96
C SER A 55 -28.60 0.91 13.39
N MET A 56 -27.36 0.85 12.88
CA MET A 56 -26.37 -0.16 13.27
C MET A 56 -25.68 0.15 14.61
N ARG A 57 -25.92 1.33 15.21
CA ARG A 57 -25.34 1.67 16.51
C ARG A 57 -26.09 0.91 17.61
N GLU A 58 -25.38 0.05 18.30
CA GLU A 58 -25.93 -0.79 19.37
C GLU A 58 -24.97 -0.85 20.56
N SER A 59 -25.49 -1.26 21.70
CA SER A 59 -24.67 -1.62 22.86
C SER A 59 -24.07 -3.01 22.70
N VAL A 60 -23.08 -3.34 23.55
CA VAL A 60 -22.46 -4.68 23.55
C VAL A 60 -23.60 -5.72 23.79
N PRO A 61 -23.71 -6.75 22.92
CA PRO A 61 -24.71 -7.77 23.06
C PRO A 61 -24.41 -8.69 24.27
N GLU A 62 -25.40 -8.89 25.13
CA GLU A 62 -25.29 -9.81 26.27
C GLU A 62 -25.52 -11.27 25.86
N GLN A 63 -26.15 -11.50 24.73
CA GLN A 63 -26.42 -12.84 24.21
C GLN A 63 -25.90 -12.98 22.79
N GLY A 64 -25.41 -14.18 22.46
CA GLY A 64 -24.94 -14.50 21.13
C GLY A 64 -26.05 -14.55 20.08
N THR A 65 -25.68 -14.30 18.83
CA THR A 65 -26.56 -14.38 17.66
C THR A 65 -26.11 -15.53 16.76
N ALA A 66 -27.05 -16.26 16.16
CA ALA A 66 -26.74 -17.35 15.23
C ALA A 66 -25.97 -16.83 14.02
N LEU A 67 -24.96 -17.58 13.55
CA LEU A 67 -24.06 -17.18 12.47
C LEU A 67 -24.83 -16.76 11.20
N ASP A 68 -25.83 -17.51 10.78
CA ASP A 68 -26.61 -17.20 9.56
C ASP A 68 -27.33 -15.84 9.67
N ALA A 69 -27.80 -15.48 10.87
CA ALA A 69 -28.42 -14.18 11.11
C ALA A 69 -27.41 -13.02 11.07
N LEU A 70 -26.13 -13.29 11.30
CA LEU A 70 -25.03 -12.33 11.15
C LEU A 70 -24.57 -12.24 9.70
N LEU A 71 -24.47 -13.35 9.00
CA LEU A 71 -24.00 -13.41 7.61
C LEU A 71 -24.98 -12.77 6.62
N ALA A 72 -26.28 -12.91 6.85
CA ALA A 72 -27.28 -12.39 5.94
C ALA A 72 -27.16 -10.86 5.74
N PRO A 73 -27.24 -10.00 6.75
CA PRO A 73 -27.11 -8.56 6.56
C PRO A 73 -25.72 -8.17 6.06
N LEU A 74 -24.66 -8.88 6.45
CA LEU A 74 -23.29 -8.62 6.02
C LEU A 74 -23.15 -8.77 4.50
N PHE A 75 -23.58 -9.90 3.94
CA PHE A 75 -23.41 -10.20 2.52
C PHE A 75 -24.53 -9.64 1.64
N ASP A 76 -25.77 -9.56 2.14
CA ASP A 76 -26.92 -9.19 1.34
C ASP A 76 -27.19 -7.67 1.36
N GLU A 77 -26.65 -6.93 2.35
CA GLU A 77 -26.86 -5.48 2.46
C GLU A 77 -25.57 -4.67 2.65
N TRP A 78 -24.73 -4.98 3.64
CA TRP A 78 -23.64 -4.07 4.05
C TRP A 78 -22.45 -4.09 3.11
N ILE A 79 -21.96 -5.27 2.70
CA ILE A 79 -20.89 -5.41 1.71
C ILE A 79 -21.29 -4.78 0.36
N PRO A 80 -22.51 -5.02 -0.19
CA PRO A 80 -22.95 -4.38 -1.43
C PRO A 80 -23.07 -2.85 -1.37
N ARG A 81 -23.13 -2.25 -0.19
CA ARG A 81 -23.13 -0.79 0.01
C ARG A 81 -21.73 -0.20 0.19
N SER A 82 -20.74 -0.84 -0.39
CA SER A 82 -19.32 -0.41 -0.37
C SER A 82 -18.80 -0.16 -1.78
N PHE A 83 -17.61 0.39 -1.89
CA PHE A 83 -16.87 0.37 -3.16
C PHE A 83 -16.50 -1.08 -3.51
N THR A 84 -16.72 -1.46 -4.75
CA THR A 84 -16.43 -2.82 -5.22
C THR A 84 -14.96 -2.91 -5.69
N ALA A 85 -14.01 -2.67 -4.76
CA ALA A 85 -12.59 -2.65 -5.08
C ALA A 85 -12.07 -3.89 -5.83
N PRO A 86 -12.55 -5.13 -5.57
CA PRO A 86 -12.17 -6.30 -6.37
C PRO A 86 -12.85 -6.40 -7.75
N GLY A 87 -13.86 -5.58 -8.03
CA GLY A 87 -14.64 -5.63 -9.26
C GLY A 87 -13.93 -5.01 -10.47
N PRO A 88 -14.23 -5.47 -11.69
CA PRO A 88 -13.55 -5.03 -12.91
C PRO A 88 -13.80 -3.56 -13.27
N GLY A 89 -14.89 -2.96 -12.79
CA GLY A 89 -15.23 -1.56 -13.02
C GLY A 89 -14.60 -0.57 -12.04
N TYR A 90 -13.90 -1.03 -11.01
CA TYR A 90 -13.28 -0.16 -10.03
C TYR A 90 -11.89 0.29 -10.52
N LEU A 91 -11.81 1.51 -11.06
CA LEU A 91 -10.58 2.10 -11.62
C LEU A 91 -10.03 3.25 -10.77
N ALA A 92 -10.40 3.28 -9.49
CA ALA A 92 -10.04 4.34 -8.53
C ALA A 92 -9.02 3.86 -7.50
N TYR A 93 -8.21 4.78 -6.94
CA TYR A 93 -7.36 4.58 -5.75
C TYR A 93 -6.30 3.47 -5.82
N ILE A 94 -5.97 2.94 -6.99
CA ILE A 94 -4.95 1.90 -7.21
C ILE A 94 -5.18 0.65 -6.34
N PRO A 95 -6.27 -0.12 -6.56
CA PRO A 95 -6.61 -1.28 -5.77
C PRO A 95 -5.77 -2.50 -6.14
N GLY A 96 -5.61 -3.43 -5.19
CA GLY A 96 -4.99 -4.74 -5.42
C GLY A 96 -5.93 -5.86 -5.81
N GLY A 97 -7.21 -5.76 -5.52
CA GLY A 97 -8.24 -6.74 -5.84
C GLY A 97 -8.45 -7.86 -4.82
N GLY A 98 -7.42 -8.29 -4.08
CA GLY A 98 -7.55 -9.29 -3.02
C GLY A 98 -7.73 -10.72 -3.53
N ILE A 99 -6.66 -11.37 -4.02
CA ILE A 99 -6.71 -12.74 -4.56
C ILE A 99 -7.08 -13.78 -3.49
N TYR A 100 -7.95 -14.71 -3.82
CA TYR A 100 -8.52 -15.71 -2.90
C TYR A 100 -7.49 -16.56 -2.15
N PRO A 101 -6.38 -17.07 -2.75
CA PRO A 101 -5.38 -17.83 -2.00
C PRO A 101 -4.71 -17.03 -0.87
N ALA A 102 -4.66 -15.70 -0.97
CA ALA A 102 -4.15 -14.85 0.12
C ALA A 102 -5.10 -14.84 1.33
N ALA A 103 -6.41 -14.80 1.10
CA ALA A 103 -7.40 -14.92 2.16
C ALA A 103 -7.35 -16.30 2.84
N LEU A 104 -7.06 -17.37 2.09
CA LEU A 104 -6.82 -18.70 2.67
C LEU A 104 -5.55 -18.73 3.53
N ALA A 105 -4.50 -18.01 3.14
CA ALA A 105 -3.30 -17.89 3.96
C ALA A 105 -3.59 -17.21 5.30
N ASP A 106 -4.42 -16.15 5.30
CA ASP A 106 -4.87 -15.49 6.53
C ASP A 106 -5.69 -16.43 7.40
N PHE A 107 -6.65 -17.14 6.80
CA PHE A 107 -7.44 -18.14 7.53
C PHE A 107 -6.56 -19.20 8.20
N ILE A 108 -5.52 -19.69 7.52
CA ILE A 108 -4.55 -20.62 8.11
C ILE A 108 -3.76 -19.95 9.24
N ALA A 109 -3.25 -18.75 9.02
CA ALA A 109 -2.46 -18.02 10.00
C ALA A 109 -3.25 -17.77 11.29
N ASP A 110 -4.49 -17.26 11.15
CA ASP A 110 -5.35 -16.87 12.26
C ASP A 110 -5.85 -18.08 13.04
N THR A 111 -6.23 -19.16 12.34
CA THR A 111 -6.72 -20.39 13.01
C THR A 111 -5.62 -21.16 13.70
N THR A 112 -4.42 -21.21 13.14
CA THR A 112 -3.28 -21.88 13.81
C THR A 112 -2.64 -21.02 14.89
N ASN A 113 -2.81 -19.71 14.80
CA ASN A 113 -2.42 -18.69 15.76
C ASN A 113 -1.04 -18.89 16.37
N ARG A 114 -0.02 -19.07 15.52
CA ARG A 114 1.37 -19.24 15.98
C ARG A 114 2.04 -17.90 16.21
N TYR A 115 2.81 -17.80 17.28
CA TYR A 115 3.51 -16.57 17.63
C TYR A 115 4.73 -16.38 16.72
N THR A 116 4.58 -15.57 15.68
CA THR A 116 5.64 -15.29 14.68
C THR A 116 6.36 -13.94 14.94
N GLY A 117 6.22 -13.38 16.14
CA GLY A 117 6.91 -12.14 16.53
C GLY A 117 8.40 -12.34 16.76
N ILE A 118 8.81 -13.55 17.21
CA ILE A 118 10.21 -13.94 17.43
C ILE A 118 10.51 -15.26 16.72
N TRP A 119 11.75 -15.38 16.20
CA TRP A 119 12.17 -16.57 15.48
C TRP A 119 12.06 -17.84 16.33
N GLN A 120 12.52 -17.80 17.58
CA GLN A 120 12.56 -18.97 18.45
C GLN A 120 11.17 -19.59 18.70
N ALA A 121 10.11 -18.80 18.69
CA ALA A 121 8.75 -19.29 18.95
C ALA A 121 8.13 -20.03 17.74
N ALA A 122 8.53 -19.65 16.52
CA ALA A 122 8.01 -20.23 15.29
C ALA A 122 9.06 -20.26 14.16
N PRO A 123 10.19 -20.97 14.32
CA PRO A 123 11.35 -20.83 13.42
C PRO A 123 11.02 -21.03 11.95
N ALA A 124 10.32 -22.12 11.62
CA ALA A 124 9.97 -22.42 10.23
C ALA A 124 9.02 -21.39 9.62
N LEU A 125 8.06 -20.88 10.38
CA LEU A 125 7.10 -19.88 9.89
C LEU A 125 7.78 -18.52 9.69
N VAL A 126 8.61 -18.10 10.63
CA VAL A 126 9.42 -16.87 10.48
C VAL A 126 10.35 -16.98 9.28
N GLN A 127 10.91 -18.19 9.00
CA GLN A 127 11.72 -18.39 7.80
C GLN A 127 10.91 -18.22 6.50
N LEU A 128 9.63 -18.61 6.47
CA LEU A 128 8.76 -18.33 5.30
C LEU A 128 8.62 -16.83 5.06
N GLU A 129 8.48 -16.05 6.11
CA GLU A 129 8.42 -14.59 6.02
C GLU A 129 9.76 -14.00 5.56
N ALA A 130 10.87 -14.45 6.11
CA ALA A 130 12.20 -14.05 5.68
C ALA A 130 12.41 -14.32 4.18
N ASN A 131 12.03 -15.51 3.72
CA ASN A 131 12.08 -15.85 2.29
C ASN A 131 11.24 -14.89 1.43
N ALA A 132 10.04 -14.53 1.89
CA ALA A 132 9.19 -13.59 1.18
C ALA A 132 9.83 -12.20 1.09
N LEU A 133 10.45 -11.69 2.16
CA LEU A 133 11.20 -10.44 2.17
C LEU A 133 12.43 -10.51 1.25
N ASP A 134 13.17 -11.62 1.26
CA ASP A 134 14.30 -11.84 0.38
C ASP A 134 13.89 -11.82 -1.10
N TRP A 135 12.74 -12.42 -1.47
CA TRP A 135 12.22 -12.34 -2.83
C TRP A 135 11.87 -10.92 -3.25
N LEU A 136 11.28 -10.12 -2.36
CA LEU A 136 11.03 -8.70 -2.62
C LEU A 136 12.35 -7.95 -2.81
N ARG A 137 13.35 -8.18 -1.96
CA ARG A 137 14.70 -7.62 -2.08
C ARG A 137 15.32 -7.93 -3.45
N ASP A 138 15.27 -9.20 -3.86
CA ASP A 138 15.88 -9.66 -5.10
C ASP A 138 15.17 -9.05 -6.33
N TRP A 139 13.84 -8.89 -6.30
CA TRP A 139 13.11 -8.22 -7.36
C TRP A 139 13.45 -6.74 -7.46
N MET A 140 13.76 -6.10 -6.37
CA MET A 140 14.21 -4.72 -6.33
C MET A 140 15.71 -4.58 -6.60
N GLN A 141 16.43 -5.68 -6.75
CA GLN A 141 17.88 -5.73 -6.96
C GLN A 141 18.68 -5.04 -5.84
N PHE A 142 18.18 -5.13 -4.61
CA PHE A 142 18.88 -4.65 -3.44
C PHE A 142 19.95 -5.67 -2.99
N PRO A 143 21.04 -5.24 -2.31
CA PRO A 143 22.13 -6.10 -1.91
C PRO A 143 21.73 -7.08 -0.79
N ALA A 144 22.56 -8.10 -0.55
CA ALA A 144 22.25 -9.20 0.37
C ALA A 144 22.13 -8.79 1.84
N GLU A 145 22.79 -7.72 2.24
CA GLU A 145 22.72 -7.13 3.59
C GLU A 145 21.41 -6.39 3.87
N THR A 146 20.60 -6.15 2.85
CA THR A 146 19.28 -5.53 2.98
C THR A 146 18.40 -6.37 3.90
N ARG A 147 17.70 -5.69 4.81
CA ARG A 147 16.65 -6.27 5.65
C ARG A 147 15.35 -5.51 5.47
N GLY A 148 14.27 -6.16 5.80
CA GLY A 148 12.94 -5.57 5.68
C GLY A 148 11.97 -6.06 6.74
N LEU A 149 10.78 -5.48 6.71
CA LEU A 149 9.65 -5.90 7.53
C LEU A 149 8.36 -5.76 6.72
N PHE A 150 7.38 -6.59 7.03
CA PHE A 150 6.01 -6.36 6.58
C PHE A 150 5.31 -5.36 7.51
N THR A 151 4.51 -4.50 6.92
CA THR A 151 3.72 -3.46 7.59
C THR A 151 2.25 -3.57 7.19
N THR A 152 1.39 -2.80 7.83
CA THR A 152 -0.03 -2.71 7.46
C THR A 152 -0.29 -1.95 6.17
N GLY A 153 0.74 -1.42 5.52
CA GLY A 153 0.70 -0.67 4.27
C GLY A 153 1.75 0.41 4.21
N GLY A 154 1.83 1.10 3.07
CA GLY A 154 2.84 2.13 2.78
C GLY A 154 2.98 3.21 3.85
N SER A 155 1.89 3.61 4.52
CA SER A 155 1.96 4.63 5.59
C SER A 155 2.87 4.23 6.74
N MET A 156 2.80 2.96 7.19
CA MET A 156 3.66 2.45 8.26
C MET A 156 5.07 2.15 7.75
N ALA A 157 5.21 1.75 6.50
CA ALA A 157 6.53 1.62 5.86
C ALA A 157 7.25 2.97 5.80
N MET A 158 6.56 4.06 5.39
CA MET A 158 7.09 5.43 5.39
C MET A 158 7.51 5.90 6.78
N PHE A 159 6.68 5.63 7.80
CA PHE A 159 7.02 5.98 9.18
C PHE A 159 8.32 5.31 9.64
N ASN A 160 8.45 4.00 9.41
CA ASN A 160 9.66 3.26 9.78
C ASN A 160 10.88 3.71 8.96
N ALA A 161 10.71 4.04 7.66
CA ALA A 161 11.80 4.56 6.82
C ALA A 161 12.31 5.91 7.33
N ILE A 162 11.41 6.85 7.65
CA ILE A 162 11.77 8.17 8.20
C ILE A 162 12.45 8.01 9.57
N ALA A 163 11.89 7.17 10.44
CA ALA A 163 12.48 6.92 11.75
C ALA A 163 13.90 6.33 11.64
N CYS A 164 14.10 5.39 10.70
CA CYS A 164 15.41 4.76 10.46
C CYS A 164 16.44 5.77 9.91
N ALA A 165 16.05 6.56 8.92
CA ALA A 165 16.91 7.60 8.35
C ALA A 165 17.29 8.67 9.41
N ARG A 166 16.29 9.11 10.17
CA ARG A 166 16.46 10.07 11.26
C ARG A 166 17.43 9.55 12.32
N GLU A 167 17.21 8.35 12.82
CA GLU A 167 18.06 7.73 13.83
C GLU A 167 19.51 7.63 13.37
N LYS A 168 19.69 7.15 12.12
CA LYS A 168 21.04 6.95 11.57
C LYS A 168 21.78 8.24 11.28
N LEU A 169 21.09 9.29 10.81
CA LEU A 169 21.74 10.50 10.28
C LEU A 169 21.72 11.70 11.26
N LEU A 170 20.69 11.79 12.11
CA LEU A 170 20.53 12.90 13.03
C LEU A 170 20.75 12.50 14.51
N GLY A 171 20.57 11.20 14.84
CA GLY A 171 20.61 10.76 16.24
C GLY A 171 19.55 11.44 17.11
N ASP A 172 19.95 11.91 18.30
CA ASP A 172 19.04 12.49 19.29
C ASP A 172 18.59 13.92 18.97
N ASP A 173 19.42 14.73 18.29
CA ASP A 173 19.07 16.12 17.97
C ASP A 173 18.49 16.28 16.56
N ILE A 174 17.19 16.10 16.47
CA ILE A 174 16.45 16.11 15.20
C ILE A 174 15.97 17.51 14.77
N ARG A 175 16.22 18.58 15.56
CA ARG A 175 15.61 19.90 15.36
C ARG A 175 16.07 20.60 14.08
N ALA A 176 17.29 20.36 13.67
CA ALA A 176 17.86 20.93 12.44
C ALA A 176 17.55 20.10 11.20
N GLY A 177 17.06 18.86 11.34
CA GLY A 177 16.84 17.92 10.25
C GLY A 177 15.80 18.40 9.25
N THR A 178 16.13 18.37 7.94
CA THR A 178 15.20 18.68 6.85
C THR A 178 15.10 17.52 5.88
N MET A 179 13.87 17.30 5.37
CA MET A 179 13.57 16.27 4.37
C MET A 179 12.80 16.85 3.19
N TYR A 180 12.92 16.20 2.04
CA TYR A 180 12.44 16.71 0.76
C TYR A 180 11.47 15.74 0.09
N VAL A 181 10.33 16.25 -0.36
CA VAL A 181 9.26 15.49 -1.05
C VAL A 181 8.76 16.29 -2.24
N SER A 182 8.24 15.63 -3.27
CA SER A 182 7.58 16.38 -4.36
C SER A 182 6.16 16.80 -3.98
N SER A 183 5.63 17.82 -4.65
CA SER A 183 4.22 18.25 -4.52
C SER A 183 3.23 17.14 -4.93
N GLN A 184 3.69 16.08 -5.61
CA GLN A 184 2.91 14.89 -5.97
C GLN A 184 3.18 13.68 -5.06
N SER A 185 4.04 13.81 -4.07
CA SER A 185 4.27 12.76 -3.08
C SER A 185 2.99 12.45 -2.29
N HIS A 186 2.82 11.19 -1.92
CA HIS A 186 1.62 10.77 -1.19
C HIS A 186 1.54 11.45 0.19
N HIS A 187 0.36 11.97 0.54
CA HIS A 187 0.13 12.74 1.80
C HIS A 187 0.52 11.99 3.09
N CYS A 188 0.60 10.66 3.05
CA CYS A 188 1.04 9.88 4.22
C CYS A 188 2.45 10.20 4.65
N ILE A 189 3.33 10.71 3.77
CA ILE A 189 4.71 11.05 4.11
C ILE A 189 4.73 12.20 5.11
N ALA A 190 3.95 13.26 4.90
CA ALA A 190 3.85 14.37 5.86
C ALA A 190 3.31 13.92 7.23
N LYS A 191 2.34 12.99 7.22
CA LYS A 191 1.84 12.36 8.46
C LYS A 191 2.91 11.51 9.14
N ALA A 192 3.64 10.70 8.39
CA ALA A 192 4.73 9.86 8.90
C ALA A 192 5.88 10.71 9.46
N ALA A 193 6.27 11.79 8.78
CA ALA A 193 7.27 12.75 9.25
C ALA A 193 6.88 13.35 10.61
N ARG A 194 5.63 13.80 10.74
CA ARG A 194 5.10 14.32 12.01
C ARG A 194 5.14 13.27 13.13
N LEU A 195 4.76 12.01 12.85
CA LEU A 195 4.83 10.93 13.83
C LEU A 195 6.27 10.60 14.22
N ALA A 196 7.21 10.74 13.29
CA ALA A 196 8.65 10.59 13.55
C ALA A 196 9.29 11.81 14.24
N GLY A 197 8.52 12.84 14.60
CA GLY A 197 8.98 14.01 15.32
C GLY A 197 9.56 15.12 14.43
N ILE A 198 9.47 14.99 13.12
CA ILE A 198 9.93 16.03 12.17
C ILE A 198 8.90 17.17 12.14
N ALA A 199 9.32 18.39 12.37
CA ALA A 199 8.45 19.56 12.34
C ALA A 199 7.94 19.84 10.92
N HIS A 200 6.71 20.37 10.81
CA HIS A 200 6.06 20.58 9.52
C HIS A 200 6.87 21.47 8.57
N ASP A 201 7.50 22.52 9.12
CA ASP A 201 8.35 23.44 8.37
C ASP A 201 9.72 22.84 7.97
N ARG A 202 10.03 21.62 8.39
CA ARG A 202 11.23 20.86 8.00
C ARG A 202 10.97 19.89 6.85
N VAL A 203 9.74 19.75 6.44
CA VAL A 203 9.37 18.98 5.22
C VAL A 203 9.28 19.97 4.06
N ARG A 204 10.27 19.94 3.17
CA ARG A 204 10.34 20.80 1.99
C ARG A 204 9.57 20.18 0.86
N ILE A 205 8.70 20.95 0.23
CA ILE A 205 7.91 20.52 -0.93
C ILE A 205 8.60 21.06 -2.17
N ILE A 206 9.00 20.17 -3.06
CA ILE A 206 9.65 20.46 -4.34
C ILE A 206 8.59 20.43 -5.43
N ASP A 207 8.60 21.40 -6.32
CA ASP A 207 7.69 21.42 -7.46
C ASP A 207 7.98 20.30 -8.45
N VAL A 208 7.01 20.03 -9.31
CA VAL A 208 7.14 19.03 -10.37
C VAL A 208 7.28 19.70 -11.75
N ASP A 209 7.83 18.97 -12.69
CA ASP A 209 7.91 19.39 -14.09
C ASP A 209 6.54 19.24 -14.81
N HIS A 210 6.52 19.56 -16.10
CA HIS A 210 5.33 19.42 -16.96
C HIS A 210 4.87 17.96 -17.16
N GLN A 211 5.67 16.97 -16.73
CA GLN A 211 5.33 15.54 -16.71
C GLN A 211 5.02 15.05 -15.29
N PHE A 212 4.78 15.98 -14.37
CA PHE A 212 4.47 15.73 -12.95
C PHE A 212 5.56 14.99 -12.18
N ARG A 213 6.82 15.11 -12.60
CA ARG A 213 7.99 14.48 -11.97
C ARG A 213 8.73 15.51 -11.11
N LEU A 214 9.31 15.06 -10.01
CA LEU A 214 10.14 15.88 -9.12
C LEU A 214 11.24 16.63 -9.89
N ARG A 215 11.36 17.93 -9.64
CA ARG A 215 12.40 18.79 -10.22
C ARG A 215 13.70 18.70 -9.44
N VAL A 216 14.68 18.00 -10.01
CA VAL A 216 15.99 17.77 -9.35
C VAL A 216 16.78 19.06 -9.20
N ASP A 217 16.68 19.99 -10.14
CA ASP A 217 17.31 21.32 -10.10
C ASP A 217 16.81 22.14 -8.90
N GLU A 218 15.53 22.12 -8.64
CA GLU A 218 14.93 22.79 -7.49
C GLU A 218 15.29 22.12 -6.18
N LEU A 219 15.28 20.78 -6.12
CA LEU A 219 15.72 20.01 -4.97
C LEU A 219 17.15 20.39 -4.57
N GLU A 220 18.07 20.48 -5.54
CA GLU A 220 19.46 20.89 -5.28
C GLU A 220 19.53 22.29 -4.66
N GLY A 221 18.72 23.23 -5.17
CA GLY A 221 18.61 24.58 -4.62
C GLY A 221 18.13 24.59 -3.16
N PHE A 222 17.12 23.82 -2.83
CA PHE A 222 16.61 23.72 -1.45
C PHE A 222 17.65 23.10 -0.50
N VAL A 223 18.34 22.04 -0.90
CA VAL A 223 19.39 21.41 -0.10
C VAL A 223 20.52 22.42 0.18
N ALA A 224 20.96 23.16 -0.83
CA ALA A 224 22.00 24.18 -0.66
C ALA A 224 21.56 25.32 0.27
N ALA A 225 20.31 25.79 0.14
CA ALA A 225 19.75 26.85 0.96
C ALA A 225 19.62 26.42 2.44
N ASP A 226 19.12 25.20 2.70
CA ASP A 226 18.99 24.66 4.04
C ASP A 226 20.36 24.51 4.73
N ARG A 227 21.39 24.03 4.02
CA ARG A 227 22.77 23.97 4.55
C ARG A 227 23.32 25.35 4.86
N ALA A 228 23.11 26.33 3.99
CA ALA A 228 23.53 27.71 4.23
C ALA A 228 22.83 28.35 5.44
N ALA A 229 21.60 27.90 5.75
CA ALA A 229 20.84 28.30 6.93
C ALA A 229 21.24 27.53 8.21
N GLY A 230 22.22 26.63 8.16
CA GLY A 230 22.66 25.81 9.30
C GLY A 230 21.70 24.66 9.63
N LEU A 231 20.85 24.26 8.69
CA LEU A 231 20.00 23.08 8.81
C LEU A 231 20.73 21.82 8.32
N GLU A 232 20.18 20.68 8.67
CA GLU A 232 20.75 19.35 8.36
C GLU A 232 19.85 18.58 7.38
N PRO A 233 20.04 18.76 6.07
CA PRO A 233 19.40 17.91 5.06
C PRO A 233 19.74 16.44 5.31
N PHE A 234 18.71 15.58 5.55
CA PHE A 234 18.97 14.18 5.86
C PHE A 234 18.24 13.17 4.94
N MET A 235 17.12 13.54 4.34
CA MET A 235 16.31 12.57 3.59
C MET A 235 15.63 13.18 2.40
N VAL A 236 15.60 12.45 1.27
CA VAL A 236 14.82 12.79 0.07
C VAL A 236 13.96 11.60 -0.36
N PHE A 237 12.76 11.91 -0.82
CA PHE A 237 11.82 10.95 -1.41
C PHE A 237 11.75 11.13 -2.92
N SER A 238 11.79 10.02 -3.64
CA SER A 238 11.32 9.93 -5.03
C SER A 238 10.21 8.90 -5.12
N THR A 239 9.31 9.06 -6.07
CA THR A 239 8.12 8.22 -6.20
C THR A 239 8.19 7.39 -7.48
N ALA A 240 8.07 6.08 -7.35
CA ALA A 240 7.91 5.17 -8.47
C ALA A 240 6.43 5.04 -8.82
N GLY A 241 5.85 6.06 -9.45
CA GLY A 241 4.45 6.14 -9.80
C GLY A 241 3.61 6.91 -8.77
N THR A 242 3.38 8.20 -9.03
CA THR A 242 2.54 9.05 -8.16
C THR A 242 1.07 8.63 -8.19
N THR A 243 0.37 8.81 -7.07
CA THR A 243 -1.04 8.39 -6.93
C THR A 243 -1.98 9.14 -7.88
N ASN A 244 -1.70 10.42 -8.16
CA ASN A 244 -2.60 11.27 -8.94
C ASN A 244 -2.41 11.13 -10.45
N THR A 245 -1.17 10.96 -10.93
CA THR A 245 -0.84 11.00 -12.35
C THR A 245 -0.09 9.76 -12.86
N GLY A 246 0.38 8.89 -11.95
CA GLY A 246 1.20 7.73 -12.29
C GLY A 246 2.63 8.10 -12.71
N ALA A 247 3.05 9.35 -12.59
CA ALA A 247 4.37 9.81 -12.97
C ALA A 247 5.46 9.11 -12.15
N VAL A 248 6.52 8.71 -12.81
CA VAL A 248 7.73 8.15 -12.19
C VAL A 248 8.77 9.26 -12.11
N ASP A 249 9.21 9.58 -10.91
CA ASP A 249 10.25 10.57 -10.68
C ASP A 249 11.58 10.16 -11.33
N PRO A 250 12.51 11.11 -11.60
CA PRO A 250 13.83 10.80 -12.13
C PRO A 250 14.72 10.17 -11.05
N ILE A 251 14.35 8.93 -10.63
CA ILE A 251 14.89 8.21 -9.46
C ILE A 251 16.42 8.14 -9.51
N ASP A 252 17.00 7.91 -10.70
CA ASP A 252 18.46 7.80 -10.86
C ASP A 252 19.17 9.14 -10.61
N ALA A 253 18.62 10.24 -11.13
CA ALA A 253 19.18 11.58 -10.89
C ALA A 253 19.01 12.01 -9.41
N VAL A 254 17.91 11.63 -8.78
CA VAL A 254 17.73 11.85 -7.32
C VAL A 254 18.74 11.02 -6.53
N ALA A 255 19.03 9.78 -6.94
CA ALA A 255 20.05 8.95 -6.30
C ALA A 255 21.46 9.54 -6.44
N ASP A 256 21.80 10.15 -7.60
CA ASP A 256 23.08 10.86 -7.80
C ASP A 256 23.21 12.05 -6.85
N LEU A 257 22.15 12.87 -6.74
CA LEU A 257 22.13 14.01 -5.83
C LEU A 257 22.21 13.55 -4.38
N ALA A 258 21.41 12.56 -3.98
CA ALA A 258 21.39 12.03 -2.62
C ALA A 258 22.78 11.50 -2.20
N ALA A 259 23.47 10.78 -3.08
CA ALA A 259 24.83 10.29 -2.82
C ALA A 259 25.83 11.45 -2.66
N ARG A 260 25.78 12.48 -3.51
CA ARG A 260 26.64 13.66 -3.44
C ARG A 260 26.39 14.46 -2.16
N GLU A 261 25.13 14.65 -1.80
CA GLU A 261 24.68 15.45 -0.66
C GLU A 261 24.57 14.64 0.65
N ARG A 262 24.86 13.35 0.63
CA ARG A 262 24.79 12.45 1.79
C ARG A 262 23.39 12.42 2.42
N LEU A 263 22.35 12.41 1.58
CA LEU A 263 20.97 12.25 1.99
C LEU A 263 20.60 10.78 1.98
N TRP A 264 19.72 10.37 2.87
CA TRP A 264 19.01 9.11 2.76
C TRP A 264 18.01 9.19 1.62
N HIS A 265 18.17 8.39 0.59
CA HIS A 265 17.25 8.31 -0.53
C HIS A 265 16.22 7.21 -0.29
N HIS A 266 14.96 7.60 -0.11
CA HIS A 266 13.84 6.67 -0.04
C HIS A 266 13.03 6.68 -1.33
N VAL A 267 12.72 5.49 -1.86
CA VAL A 267 11.79 5.35 -2.98
C VAL A 267 10.41 4.95 -2.48
N ASP A 268 9.41 5.81 -2.70
CA ASP A 268 8.01 5.40 -2.58
C ASP A 268 7.65 4.51 -3.78
N GLY A 269 7.79 3.22 -3.61
CA GLY A 269 7.43 2.18 -4.57
C GLY A 269 6.10 1.49 -4.23
N ALA A 270 5.30 2.06 -3.32
CA ALA A 270 4.05 1.46 -2.86
C ALA A 270 3.12 1.05 -4.02
N TYR A 271 3.03 1.89 -5.05
CA TYR A 271 2.30 1.58 -6.28
C TYR A 271 3.20 0.93 -7.32
N GLY A 272 4.23 1.63 -7.77
CA GLY A 272 4.95 1.27 -8.99
C GLY A 272 6.17 0.38 -8.78
N GLY A 273 6.60 0.14 -7.54
CA GLY A 273 7.81 -0.64 -7.27
C GLY A 273 7.79 -2.02 -7.91
N PHE A 274 6.65 -2.72 -7.89
CA PHE A 274 6.55 -4.05 -8.50
C PHE A 274 6.63 -4.07 -10.02
N PHE A 275 6.43 -2.93 -10.70
CA PHE A 275 6.67 -2.85 -12.15
C PHE A 275 8.15 -3.01 -12.51
N HIS A 276 9.08 -2.90 -11.56
CA HIS A 276 10.49 -3.25 -11.76
C HIS A 276 10.70 -4.75 -12.11
N MET A 277 9.72 -5.61 -11.83
CA MET A 277 9.72 -7.01 -12.28
C MET A 277 9.62 -7.13 -13.81
N LEU A 278 9.15 -6.08 -14.52
CA LEU A 278 9.03 -6.03 -15.98
C LEU A 278 10.32 -5.48 -16.59
N PRO A 279 11.06 -6.27 -17.39
CA PRO A 279 12.35 -5.84 -17.93
C PRO A 279 12.28 -4.55 -18.74
N GLU A 280 11.18 -4.32 -19.47
CA GLU A 280 10.96 -3.15 -20.31
C GLU A 280 10.73 -1.85 -19.51
N LEU A 281 10.39 -1.93 -18.22
CA LEU A 281 10.21 -0.76 -17.35
C LEU A 281 11.41 -0.48 -16.45
N ARG A 282 12.39 -1.37 -16.40
CA ARG A 282 13.61 -1.15 -15.60
C ARG A 282 14.39 0.13 -15.98
N PRO A 283 14.47 0.54 -17.26
CA PRO A 283 15.14 1.79 -17.58
C PRO A 283 14.51 3.03 -16.95
N SER A 284 13.18 3.08 -16.85
CA SER A 284 12.48 4.20 -16.17
C SER A 284 12.55 4.12 -14.64
N LEU A 285 12.93 2.97 -14.11
CA LEU A 285 13.08 2.69 -12.66
C LEU A 285 14.56 2.43 -12.28
N ALA A 286 15.52 2.86 -13.13
CA ALA A 286 16.92 2.48 -13.03
C ALA A 286 17.57 2.84 -11.68
N GLY A 287 17.21 3.97 -11.08
CA GLY A 287 17.75 4.40 -9.79
C GLY A 287 17.23 3.63 -8.58
N LEU A 288 16.19 2.80 -8.74
CA LEU A 288 15.57 2.08 -7.64
C LEU A 288 16.56 1.19 -6.86
N PRO A 289 17.43 0.38 -7.51
CA PRO A 289 18.43 -0.41 -6.80
C PRO A 289 19.47 0.39 -6.02
N ARG A 290 19.53 1.69 -6.19
CA ARG A 290 20.48 2.60 -5.55
C ARG A 290 19.94 3.26 -4.28
N ALA A 291 18.63 3.15 -4.04
CA ALA A 291 17.99 3.75 -2.88
C ALA A 291 18.48 3.14 -1.56
N ASP A 292 18.45 3.91 -0.48
CA ASP A 292 18.74 3.43 0.87
C ASP A 292 17.57 2.63 1.45
N SER A 293 16.35 2.95 1.04
CA SER A 293 15.16 2.20 1.40
C SER A 293 14.06 2.33 0.36
N ILE A 294 13.14 1.36 0.34
CA ILE A 294 11.97 1.36 -0.52
C ILE A 294 10.74 0.87 0.22
N THR A 295 9.61 1.57 0.02
CA THR A 295 8.30 1.07 0.38
C THR A 295 7.70 0.30 -0.79
N LEU A 296 7.09 -0.84 -0.48
CA LEU A 296 6.33 -1.67 -1.42
C LEU A 296 4.96 -2.00 -0.82
N ASP A 297 3.90 -1.99 -1.63
CA ASP A 297 2.59 -2.46 -1.18
C ASP A 297 2.18 -3.74 -1.95
N PRO A 298 2.46 -4.94 -1.42
CA PRO A 298 1.96 -6.19 -1.99
C PRO A 298 0.44 -6.19 -2.18
N HIS A 299 -0.31 -5.47 -1.33
CA HIS A 299 -1.75 -5.30 -1.49
C HIS A 299 -2.17 -4.41 -2.69
N LYS A 300 -1.19 -3.78 -3.40
CA LYS A 300 -1.38 -3.10 -4.68
C LYS A 300 -0.79 -3.95 -5.81
N GLY A 301 0.54 -3.99 -5.91
CA GLY A 301 1.23 -4.60 -7.05
C GLY A 301 1.23 -6.12 -7.10
N LEU A 302 1.01 -6.83 -5.99
CA LEU A 302 0.85 -8.29 -5.97
C LEU A 302 -0.60 -8.72 -5.77
N PHE A 303 -1.56 -7.82 -5.91
CA PHE A 303 -3.01 -8.08 -5.85
C PHE A 303 -3.49 -8.74 -4.55
N LEU A 304 -2.75 -8.58 -3.45
CA LEU A 304 -3.10 -9.15 -2.15
C LEU A 304 -4.22 -8.33 -1.48
N PRO A 305 -4.91 -8.91 -0.47
CA PRO A 305 -5.84 -8.15 0.37
C PRO A 305 -5.15 -6.98 1.07
N TYR A 306 -5.91 -5.92 1.35
CA TYR A 306 -5.44 -4.77 2.13
C TYR A 306 -4.76 -5.18 3.44
N GLY A 307 -3.89 -4.32 3.96
CA GLY A 307 -3.15 -4.59 5.18
C GLY A 307 -1.81 -5.31 4.95
N THR A 308 -1.26 -5.27 3.73
CA THR A 308 0.06 -5.85 3.41
C THR A 308 0.93 -4.82 2.70
N GLY A 309 1.76 -4.13 3.46
CA GLY A 309 2.87 -3.31 2.98
C GLY A 309 4.21 -3.96 3.34
N ALA A 310 5.29 -3.45 2.79
CA ALA A 310 6.66 -3.84 3.15
C ALA A 310 7.60 -2.64 3.08
N LEU A 311 8.57 -2.62 3.95
CA LEU A 311 9.74 -1.76 3.89
C LEU A 311 10.98 -2.62 3.69
N LEU A 312 11.84 -2.24 2.74
CA LEU A 312 13.18 -2.77 2.62
C LEU A 312 14.18 -1.64 2.90
N VAL A 313 15.19 -1.92 3.69
CA VAL A 313 16.28 -1.00 4.05
C VAL A 313 17.59 -1.62 3.66
N ARG A 314 18.37 -0.94 2.80
CA ARG A 314 19.66 -1.39 2.26
C ARG A 314 20.64 -1.77 3.37
N ASP A 315 20.82 -0.88 4.34
CA ASP A 315 21.59 -1.16 5.55
C ASP A 315 20.68 -1.81 6.61
N GLY A 316 20.64 -3.12 6.61
CA GLY A 316 19.84 -3.90 7.56
C GLY A 316 20.21 -3.64 9.02
N GLU A 317 21.46 -3.27 9.31
CA GLU A 317 21.89 -2.95 10.68
C GLU A 317 21.34 -1.62 11.15
N ALA A 318 21.15 -0.64 10.26
CA ALA A 318 20.47 0.61 10.60
C ALA A 318 19.00 0.35 11.01
N LEU A 319 18.29 -0.53 10.29
CA LEU A 319 16.93 -0.92 10.64
C LEU A 319 16.89 -1.68 11.98
N ARG A 320 17.85 -2.57 12.20
CA ARG A 320 17.97 -3.31 13.44
C ARG A 320 18.27 -2.39 14.62
N ALA A 321 19.19 -1.44 14.47
CA ALA A 321 19.56 -0.49 15.52
C ALA A 321 18.37 0.34 15.99
N LEU A 322 17.46 0.73 15.07
CA LEU A 322 16.24 1.46 15.40
C LEU A 322 15.29 0.65 16.29
N HIS A 323 15.16 -0.67 16.04
CA HIS A 323 14.11 -1.50 16.64
C HIS A 323 14.60 -2.46 17.71
N SER A 324 15.92 -2.76 17.75
CA SER A 324 16.44 -3.70 18.72
C SER A 324 16.31 -3.16 20.14
N SER A 325 15.65 -3.94 21.00
CA SER A 325 15.58 -3.68 22.43
C SER A 325 15.89 -4.94 23.21
N THR A 326 16.69 -4.84 24.27
CA THR A 326 16.94 -5.93 25.20
C THR A 326 15.84 -5.96 26.24
N ALA A 327 14.95 -6.94 26.15
CA ALA A 327 13.99 -7.24 27.21
C ALA A 327 14.45 -8.53 27.93
N GLY A 328 14.58 -8.47 29.24
CA GLY A 328 15.13 -9.58 30.04
C GLY A 328 14.34 -10.89 30.00
N TYR A 329 13.14 -10.89 29.39
CA TYR A 329 12.31 -12.08 29.18
C TYR A 329 12.39 -12.62 27.73
N LEU A 330 13.01 -11.86 26.81
CA LEU A 330 13.24 -12.35 25.46
C LEU A 330 14.58 -13.08 25.39
N PRO A 331 14.63 -14.22 24.68
CA PRO A 331 15.88 -14.92 24.47
C PRO A 331 16.87 -14.01 23.70
N ASP A 332 18.12 -14.02 24.12
CA ASP A 332 19.20 -13.37 23.38
C ASP A 332 19.40 -14.10 22.05
N ASN A 333 18.82 -13.57 20.98
CA ASN A 333 18.87 -14.19 19.67
C ASN A 333 20.04 -13.61 18.87
N GLN A 334 21.24 -14.09 19.12
CA GLN A 334 22.45 -13.84 18.31
C GLN A 334 22.52 -14.76 17.08
N SER A 335 21.37 -15.26 16.59
CA SER A 335 21.35 -16.21 15.49
C SER A 335 21.52 -15.51 14.13
N GLU A 336 21.99 -16.27 13.14
CA GLU A 336 22.04 -15.88 11.73
C GLU A 336 20.65 -15.70 11.10
N PHE A 337 19.58 -16.08 11.82
CA PHE A 337 18.21 -16.08 11.33
C PHE A 337 17.51 -14.72 11.55
N TYR A 338 16.61 -14.39 10.63
CA TYR A 338 15.75 -13.23 10.75
C TYR A 338 14.86 -13.35 12.00
N ASP A 339 14.81 -12.28 12.80
CA ASP A 339 13.94 -12.19 13.97
C ASP A 339 13.08 -10.91 13.87
N PRO A 340 11.77 -11.03 13.59
CA PRO A 340 10.90 -9.88 13.34
C PRO A 340 10.94 -8.80 14.43
N ALA A 341 11.05 -9.18 15.70
CA ALA A 341 11.12 -8.26 16.82
C ALA A 341 12.37 -7.35 16.80
N GLN A 342 13.39 -7.69 16.00
CA GLN A 342 14.62 -6.89 15.85
C GLN A 342 14.54 -5.88 14.69
N TYR A 343 13.50 -5.97 13.83
CA TYR A 343 13.40 -5.18 12.60
C TYR A 343 12.11 -4.38 12.48
N GLY A 344 11.19 -4.50 13.45
CA GLY A 344 9.92 -3.80 13.44
C GLY A 344 9.45 -3.39 14.83
N PRO A 345 8.49 -2.46 14.91
CA PRO A 345 7.98 -1.96 16.19
C PRO A 345 7.04 -2.95 16.90
N ASP A 346 6.52 -3.94 16.17
CA ASP A 346 5.50 -4.85 16.68
C ASP A 346 6.14 -6.12 17.26
N LEU A 347 5.78 -6.46 18.49
CA LEU A 347 6.15 -7.74 19.10
C LEU A 347 5.05 -8.78 18.90
N SER A 348 3.83 -8.49 19.33
CA SER A 348 2.65 -9.32 19.06
C SER A 348 2.01 -8.88 17.74
N ARG A 349 2.05 -9.73 16.74
CA ARG A 349 1.66 -9.38 15.38
C ARG A 349 1.00 -10.55 14.65
N GLY A 350 0.23 -10.26 13.59
CA GLY A 350 -0.21 -11.26 12.63
C GLY A 350 0.95 -11.85 11.84
N PHE A 351 0.64 -12.75 10.91
CA PHE A 351 1.62 -13.42 10.05
C PHE A 351 1.47 -13.00 8.56
N PRO A 352 1.79 -11.75 8.20
CA PRO A 352 1.62 -11.24 6.82
C PRO A 352 2.55 -11.95 5.81
N GLY A 353 3.68 -12.48 6.25
CA GLY A 353 4.61 -13.23 5.41
C GLY A 353 4.00 -14.47 4.78
N LEU A 354 3.09 -15.16 5.48
CA LEU A 354 2.40 -16.34 4.92
C LEU A 354 1.53 -15.97 3.71
N ARG A 355 0.87 -14.81 3.77
CA ARG A 355 0.04 -14.29 2.67
C ARG A 355 0.86 -14.12 1.38
N VAL A 356 2.04 -13.52 1.49
CA VAL A 356 2.97 -13.31 0.37
C VAL A 356 3.59 -14.63 -0.08
N TRP A 357 4.11 -15.42 0.87
CA TRP A 357 4.78 -16.69 0.58
C TRP A 357 3.86 -17.67 -0.12
N LEU A 358 2.67 -17.92 0.41
CA LEU A 358 1.73 -18.91 -0.12
C LEU A 358 1.29 -18.54 -1.55
N THR A 359 0.96 -17.28 -1.79
CA THR A 359 0.48 -16.84 -3.11
C THR A 359 1.58 -16.87 -4.17
N LEU A 360 2.81 -16.50 -3.79
CA LEU A 360 3.95 -16.61 -4.70
C LEU A 360 4.32 -18.05 -5.01
N LYS A 361 4.24 -18.95 -4.02
CA LYS A 361 4.45 -20.39 -4.23
C LYS A 361 3.35 -21.02 -5.10
N PHE A 362 2.11 -20.53 -4.93
CA PHE A 362 0.96 -21.07 -5.66
C PHE A 362 0.91 -20.62 -7.13
N PHE A 363 1.14 -19.32 -7.39
CA PHE A 363 1.04 -18.76 -8.74
C PHE A 363 2.37 -18.69 -9.49
N GLY A 364 3.48 -18.55 -8.78
CA GLY A 364 4.81 -18.26 -9.33
C GLY A 364 4.98 -16.81 -9.78
N ALA A 365 6.21 -16.32 -9.80
CA ALA A 365 6.55 -14.95 -10.19
C ALA A 365 6.17 -14.61 -11.64
N GLU A 366 6.17 -15.60 -12.54
CA GLU A 366 5.80 -15.41 -13.94
C GLU A 366 4.38 -14.89 -14.11
N ARG A 367 3.40 -15.46 -13.37
CA ARG A 367 2.00 -15.01 -13.45
C ARG A 367 1.83 -13.58 -12.92
N TYR A 368 2.58 -13.19 -11.89
CA TYR A 368 2.54 -11.81 -11.40
C TYR A 368 3.11 -10.83 -12.44
N ARG A 369 4.23 -11.19 -13.10
CA ARG A 369 4.76 -10.38 -14.21
C ARG A 369 3.75 -10.25 -15.35
N ALA A 370 3.13 -11.35 -15.76
CA ALA A 370 2.12 -11.33 -16.79
C ALA A 370 0.92 -10.44 -16.42
N ALA A 371 0.42 -10.54 -15.19
CA ALA A 371 -0.68 -9.70 -14.70
C ALA A 371 -0.32 -8.22 -14.68
N LEU A 372 0.89 -7.84 -14.22
CA LEU A 372 1.35 -6.45 -14.25
C LEU A 372 1.50 -5.92 -15.67
N ALA A 373 2.06 -6.73 -16.59
CA ALA A 373 2.18 -6.38 -18.01
C ALA A 373 0.80 -6.16 -18.65
N GLU A 374 -0.18 -7.02 -18.35
CA GLU A 374 -1.55 -6.86 -18.80
C GLU A 374 -2.19 -5.57 -18.28
N LYS A 375 -2.04 -5.25 -16.99
CA LYS A 375 -2.60 -4.01 -16.42
C LYS A 375 -2.01 -2.76 -17.09
N ARG A 376 -0.69 -2.78 -17.37
CA ARG A 376 -0.07 -1.71 -18.13
C ARG A 376 -0.60 -1.61 -19.56
N ALA A 377 -0.70 -2.75 -20.27
CA ALA A 377 -1.21 -2.77 -21.63
C ALA A 377 -2.65 -2.25 -21.71
N LEU A 378 -3.52 -2.64 -20.76
CA LEU A 378 -4.88 -2.13 -20.67
C LEU A 378 -4.94 -0.62 -20.42
N ALA A 379 -4.06 -0.08 -19.57
CA ALA A 379 -4.01 1.36 -19.32
C ALA A 379 -3.56 2.13 -20.58
N VAL A 380 -2.55 1.64 -21.30
CA VAL A 380 -2.10 2.23 -22.56
C VAL A 380 -3.24 2.20 -23.60
N TRP A 381 -3.86 1.04 -23.77
CA TRP A 381 -5.01 0.89 -24.69
C TRP A 381 -6.16 1.82 -24.35
N ALA A 382 -6.52 1.95 -23.05
CA ALA A 382 -7.58 2.83 -22.59
C ALA A 382 -7.23 4.30 -22.82
N ALA A 383 -6.01 4.73 -22.49
CA ALA A 383 -5.53 6.09 -22.69
C ALA A 383 -5.58 6.51 -24.17
N GLU A 384 -5.15 5.62 -25.08
CA GLU A 384 -5.23 5.87 -26.53
C GLU A 384 -6.67 6.09 -27.02
N ARG A 385 -7.65 5.34 -26.46
CA ARG A 385 -9.07 5.47 -26.79
C ARG A 385 -9.67 6.75 -26.19
N VAL A 386 -9.34 7.05 -24.96
CA VAL A 386 -9.81 8.28 -24.28
C VAL A 386 -9.27 9.52 -24.98
N ALA A 387 -8.01 9.52 -25.41
CA ALA A 387 -7.40 10.61 -26.17
C ALA A 387 -8.07 10.91 -27.53
N GLN A 388 -8.81 9.95 -28.09
CA GLN A 388 -9.56 10.14 -29.35
C GLN A 388 -10.94 10.78 -29.14
N ILE A 389 -11.39 10.95 -27.88
CA ILE A 389 -12.69 11.56 -27.58
C ILE A 389 -12.55 13.09 -27.73
N PRO A 390 -13.37 13.73 -28.59
CA PRO A 390 -13.32 15.18 -28.73
C PRO A 390 -13.55 15.89 -27.37
N GLY A 391 -12.74 16.89 -27.10
CA GLY A 391 -12.80 17.63 -25.85
C GLY A 391 -12.09 16.98 -24.66
N ILE A 392 -11.38 15.87 -24.84
CA ILE A 392 -10.47 15.29 -23.82
C ILE A 392 -9.04 15.70 -24.12
N VAL A 393 -8.34 16.16 -23.10
CA VAL A 393 -6.89 16.42 -23.11
C VAL A 393 -6.23 15.44 -22.15
N MET A 394 -5.22 14.75 -22.66
CA MET A 394 -4.41 13.81 -21.86
C MET A 394 -3.32 14.59 -21.13
N ASP A 395 -3.39 14.68 -19.81
CA ASP A 395 -2.41 15.39 -18.98
C ASP A 395 -1.20 14.51 -18.68
N ALA A 396 -1.44 13.24 -18.39
CA ALA A 396 -0.37 12.28 -18.16
C ALA A 396 -0.66 10.97 -18.89
N ALA A 397 0.21 10.63 -19.84
CA ALA A 397 0.19 9.32 -20.50
C ALA A 397 0.65 8.21 -19.54
N PRO A 398 0.18 6.96 -19.71
CA PRO A 398 0.52 5.88 -18.78
C PRO A 398 2.01 5.52 -18.85
N GLN A 399 2.74 5.79 -17.80
CA GLN A 399 4.08 5.26 -17.59
C GLN A 399 4.02 3.83 -17.02
N LEU A 400 3.10 3.62 -16.08
CA LEU A 400 2.76 2.33 -15.48
C LEU A 400 1.32 1.93 -15.89
N SER A 401 0.39 1.80 -14.94
CA SER A 401 -1.01 1.39 -15.20
C SER A 401 -2.04 2.47 -14.85
N LEU A 402 -1.62 3.73 -14.82
CA LEU A 402 -2.46 4.88 -14.52
C LEU A 402 -2.24 5.98 -15.55
N PHE A 403 -3.28 6.72 -15.91
CA PHE A 403 -3.22 7.94 -16.70
C PHE A 403 -4.20 8.98 -16.18
N ALA A 404 -3.96 10.25 -16.50
CA ALA A 404 -4.79 11.37 -16.08
C ALA A 404 -5.20 12.21 -17.28
N PHE A 405 -6.42 12.74 -17.24
CA PHE A 405 -6.98 13.58 -18.29
C PHE A 405 -7.98 14.59 -17.72
N HIS A 406 -8.24 15.66 -18.47
CA HIS A 406 -9.31 16.59 -18.20
C HIS A 406 -10.16 16.85 -19.45
N LEU A 407 -11.29 17.50 -19.25
CA LEU A 407 -12.16 17.93 -20.33
C LEU A 407 -11.85 19.39 -20.68
N ALA A 408 -11.47 19.64 -21.94
CA ALA A 408 -11.24 20.96 -22.51
C ALA A 408 -12.09 21.11 -23.76
N ASP A 409 -13.13 21.94 -23.70
CA ASP A 409 -14.02 22.23 -24.82
C ASP A 409 -13.86 23.71 -25.18
N PRO A 410 -13.78 24.08 -26.48
CA PRO A 410 -13.72 25.48 -26.91
C PRO A 410 -14.88 26.34 -26.41
N ALA A 411 -16.00 25.72 -26.03
CA ALA A 411 -17.13 26.42 -25.39
C ALA A 411 -16.91 26.76 -23.92
N LEU A 412 -15.91 26.14 -23.28
CA LEU A 412 -15.50 26.40 -21.91
C LEU A 412 -14.41 27.48 -21.94
N SER A 413 -14.72 28.69 -21.55
CA SER A 413 -13.84 29.86 -21.72
C SER A 413 -12.78 30.01 -20.63
N THR A 414 -12.84 29.22 -19.55
CA THR A 414 -11.92 29.32 -18.41
C THR A 414 -11.53 27.94 -17.89
N ARG A 415 -10.36 27.86 -17.26
CA ARG A 415 -9.88 26.63 -16.57
C ARG A 415 -10.89 26.15 -15.52
N GLU A 416 -11.47 27.05 -14.74
CA GLU A 416 -12.47 26.73 -13.72
C GLU A 416 -13.70 26.06 -14.33
N ALA A 417 -14.14 26.52 -15.53
CA ALA A 417 -15.25 25.88 -16.24
C ALA A 417 -14.87 24.47 -16.73
N GLU A 418 -13.65 24.26 -17.21
CA GLU A 418 -13.13 22.95 -17.59
C GLU A 418 -13.05 22.01 -16.37
N ASP A 419 -12.57 22.49 -15.22
CA ASP A 419 -12.47 21.72 -13.98
C ASP A 419 -13.86 21.29 -13.48
N VAL A 420 -14.85 22.19 -13.53
CA VAL A 420 -16.25 21.87 -13.19
C VAL A 420 -16.81 20.82 -14.14
N ALA A 421 -16.55 20.95 -15.44
CA ALA A 421 -17.02 19.99 -16.44
C ALA A 421 -16.34 18.61 -16.26
N THR A 422 -15.04 18.58 -15.94
CA THR A 422 -14.29 17.34 -15.65
C THR A 422 -14.85 16.62 -14.42
N ARG A 423 -15.14 17.35 -13.33
CA ARG A 423 -15.81 16.78 -12.14
C ARG A 423 -17.20 16.21 -12.48
N ALA A 424 -17.98 16.95 -13.24
CA ALA A 424 -19.31 16.51 -13.65
C ALA A 424 -19.24 15.25 -14.54
N LEU A 425 -18.24 15.15 -15.43
CA LEU A 425 -17.97 13.95 -16.22
C LEU A 425 -17.66 12.76 -15.33
N MET A 426 -16.70 12.89 -14.40
CA MET A 426 -16.32 11.84 -13.44
C MET A 426 -17.53 11.36 -12.64
N GLU A 427 -18.33 12.28 -12.08
CA GLU A 427 -19.52 11.94 -11.29
C GLU A 427 -20.58 11.24 -12.14
N ARG A 428 -20.75 11.67 -13.40
CA ARG A 428 -21.72 11.05 -14.32
C ARG A 428 -21.31 9.63 -14.70
N VAL A 429 -20.00 9.37 -14.92
CA VAL A 429 -19.47 8.05 -15.20
C VAL A 429 -19.70 7.15 -13.99
N THR A 430 -19.31 7.59 -12.80
CA THR A 430 -19.45 6.82 -11.54
C THR A 430 -20.91 6.53 -11.22
N ARG A 431 -21.82 7.48 -11.42
CA ARG A 431 -23.28 7.30 -11.21
C ARG A 431 -23.91 6.21 -12.10
N ARG A 432 -23.30 5.88 -13.25
CA ARG A 432 -23.77 4.77 -14.09
C ARG A 432 -23.46 3.39 -13.49
N GLY A 433 -22.61 3.33 -12.47
CA GLY A 433 -22.27 2.12 -11.73
C GLY A 433 -21.38 1.10 -12.47
N GLN A 434 -21.09 1.32 -13.76
CA GLN A 434 -20.23 0.41 -14.54
C GLN A 434 -18.74 0.67 -14.26
N LEU A 435 -18.36 1.95 -14.15
CA LEU A 435 -16.99 2.37 -13.87
C LEU A 435 -16.98 3.34 -12.69
N MET A 436 -15.96 3.25 -11.87
CA MET A 436 -15.64 4.21 -10.85
C MET A 436 -14.28 4.85 -11.14
N LEU A 437 -14.27 6.17 -11.30
CA LEU A 437 -13.07 6.98 -11.45
C LEU A 437 -12.83 7.79 -10.18
N THR A 438 -11.61 8.25 -10.00
CA THR A 438 -11.25 9.23 -8.97
C THR A 438 -10.62 10.44 -9.61
N GLY A 439 -10.77 11.60 -9.00
CA GLY A 439 -10.13 12.82 -9.45
C GLY A 439 -9.18 13.39 -8.41
N ALA A 440 -8.25 14.19 -8.85
CA ALA A 440 -7.30 14.91 -8.01
C ALA A 440 -7.08 16.33 -8.55
N THR A 441 -6.78 17.26 -7.65
CA THR A 441 -6.29 18.57 -8.07
C THR A 441 -4.77 18.53 -8.07
N VAL A 442 -4.17 18.78 -9.23
CA VAL A 442 -2.72 18.81 -9.41
C VAL A 442 -2.31 20.22 -9.83
N GLY A 443 -1.52 20.89 -8.99
CA GLY A 443 -1.34 22.33 -9.11
C GLY A 443 -2.70 23.04 -8.95
N GLU A 444 -3.12 23.71 -10.03
CA GLU A 444 -4.39 24.43 -10.03
C GLU A 444 -5.46 23.75 -10.91
N ARG A 445 -5.19 22.55 -11.47
CA ARG A 445 -6.10 21.83 -12.37
C ARG A 445 -6.68 20.58 -11.72
N PHE A 446 -7.97 20.35 -11.96
CA PHE A 446 -8.62 19.10 -11.62
C PHE A 446 -8.53 18.09 -12.77
N LEU A 447 -8.01 16.90 -12.48
CA LEU A 447 -7.83 15.79 -13.40
C LEU A 447 -8.71 14.61 -13.02
#